data_65a31151bb6c0c15d96903b558f8769b
#
_entry.id   65a31151bb6c0c15d96903b558f8769b
#
_cell.length_a   1.000
_cell.length_b   1.000
_cell.length_c   1.000
_cell.angle_alpha   90.00
_cell.angle_beta   90.00
_cell.angle_gamma   90.00
#
_symmetry.space_group_name_H-M   'P 1'
#
loop_
_entity.id
_entity.type
_entity.pdbx_description
1 polymer ?
#
loop_
_entity_poly.entity_id
_entity_poly.type
_entity_poly.pdbx_seq_one_letter_code
_entity_poly.pdbx_strand_id
1 'polypeptide(L)'
;MPDLILYNYALSPFSEKIRAMLGYANLPWCSVIVREMPPRPELNVLTGGYRKVPVAQLGADIFCDTRAIAVEIARLAGKPELILEEQSEEVQAFVRETDLEIFLACVISASDGRMLRKLIRETSLMNTLRFLKDRINMGRKSRVKALRGAAAKEKVT
;
A
#
# COMPACT_ATOMS: atom_id res chain seq x y z
N MET A 1 -23.45 -6.95 -10.89
CA MET A 1 -22.33 -7.12 -9.92
C MET A 1 -21.69 -5.76 -9.74
N PRO A 2 -21.33 -5.37 -8.52
CA PRO A 2 -20.65 -4.10 -8.34
C PRO A 2 -19.28 -4.15 -9.05
N ASP A 3 -19.04 -3.21 -9.95
CA ASP A 3 -17.77 -3.09 -10.63
C ASP A 3 -16.74 -2.43 -9.69
N LEU A 4 -16.17 -3.24 -8.80
CA LEU A 4 -15.12 -2.78 -7.91
C LEU A 4 -13.83 -2.59 -8.71
N ILE A 5 -13.34 -1.37 -8.74
CA ILE A 5 -12.11 -0.99 -9.44
C ILE A 5 -11.04 -0.68 -8.40
N LEU A 6 -9.86 -1.25 -8.54
CA LEU A 6 -8.70 -0.97 -7.70
C LEU A 6 -7.61 -0.26 -8.51
N TYR A 7 -7.35 1.00 -8.18
CA TYR A 7 -6.23 1.78 -8.70
C TYR A 7 -4.97 1.43 -7.91
N ASN A 8 -4.02 0.81 -8.58
CA ASN A 8 -2.86 0.23 -7.91
C ASN A 8 -1.61 0.18 -8.82
N TYR A 9 -0.47 -0.23 -8.28
CA TYR A 9 0.71 -0.61 -9.05
C TYR A 9 1.40 -1.83 -8.42
N ALA A 10 2.13 -2.60 -9.21
CA ALA A 10 2.62 -3.93 -8.84
C ALA A 10 3.53 -3.94 -7.60
N LEU A 11 4.43 -2.95 -7.47
CA LEU A 11 5.40 -2.86 -6.37
C LEU A 11 4.83 -2.22 -5.09
N SER A 12 3.52 -1.98 -5.00
CA SER A 12 2.90 -1.41 -3.82
C SER A 12 2.47 -2.49 -2.82
N PRO A 13 3.14 -2.63 -1.65
CA PRO A 13 2.75 -3.62 -0.65
C PRO A 13 1.36 -3.37 -0.08
N PHE A 14 0.96 -2.11 0.05
CA PHE A 14 -0.40 -1.74 0.48
C PHE A 14 -1.46 -2.11 -0.56
N SER A 15 -1.11 -2.05 -1.85
CA SER A 15 -2.00 -2.58 -2.90
C SER A 15 -2.07 -4.11 -2.85
N GLU A 16 -0.95 -4.79 -2.54
CA GLU A 16 -0.93 -6.23 -2.36
C GLU A 16 -1.82 -6.67 -1.19
N LYS A 17 -1.77 -5.95 -0.06
CA LYS A 17 -2.67 -6.16 1.07
C LYS A 17 -4.13 -6.16 0.63
N ILE A 18 -4.56 -5.16 -0.15
CA ILE A 18 -5.95 -5.08 -0.64
C ILE A 18 -6.26 -6.18 -1.66
N ARG A 19 -5.33 -6.53 -2.57
CA ARG A 19 -5.51 -7.67 -3.48
C ARG A 19 -5.72 -8.98 -2.73
N ALA A 20 -4.93 -9.22 -1.68
CA ALA A 20 -5.07 -10.40 -0.82
C ALA A 20 -6.44 -10.42 -0.10
N MET A 21 -6.89 -9.27 0.41
CA MET A 21 -8.21 -9.14 1.05
C MET A 21 -9.35 -9.39 0.06
N LEU A 22 -9.26 -8.88 -1.16
CA LEU A 22 -10.23 -9.13 -2.22
C LEU A 22 -10.28 -10.61 -2.62
N GLY A 23 -9.11 -11.26 -2.70
CA GLY A 23 -9.00 -12.70 -2.92
C GLY A 23 -9.64 -13.53 -1.80
N TYR A 24 -9.33 -13.19 -0.54
CA TYR A 24 -9.94 -13.83 0.63
C TYR A 24 -11.47 -13.62 0.68
N ALA A 25 -11.93 -12.43 0.32
CA ALA A 25 -13.34 -12.08 0.25
C ALA A 25 -14.06 -12.74 -0.94
N ASN A 26 -13.32 -13.32 -1.88
CA ASN A 26 -13.85 -13.88 -3.14
C ASN A 26 -14.70 -12.87 -3.92
N LEU A 27 -14.31 -11.61 -3.93
CA LEU A 27 -14.99 -10.54 -4.65
C LEU A 27 -14.37 -10.35 -6.04
N PRO A 28 -15.17 -10.25 -7.10
CA PRO A 28 -14.69 -9.85 -8.42
C PRO A 28 -14.32 -8.37 -8.41
N TRP A 29 -13.21 -8.03 -9.07
CA TRP A 29 -12.71 -6.66 -9.17
C TRP A 29 -11.90 -6.44 -10.45
N CYS A 30 -11.79 -5.18 -10.85
CA CYS A 30 -10.98 -4.74 -11.99
C CYS A 30 -9.73 -4.00 -11.51
N SER A 31 -8.58 -4.30 -12.13
CA SER A 31 -7.33 -3.61 -11.83
C SER A 31 -7.08 -2.47 -12.81
N VAL A 32 -6.86 -1.27 -12.29
CA VAL A 32 -6.34 -0.13 -13.06
C VAL A 32 -4.93 0.18 -12.58
N ILE A 33 -3.96 -0.02 -13.46
CA ILE A 33 -2.57 0.25 -13.15
C ILE A 33 -2.30 1.75 -13.28
N VAL A 34 -1.83 2.35 -12.19
CA VAL A 34 -1.42 3.75 -12.15
C VAL A 34 0.10 3.86 -11.99
N ARG A 35 0.65 5.04 -12.30
CA ARG A 35 2.08 5.31 -12.14
C ARG A 35 2.52 5.15 -10.69
N GLU A 36 3.72 4.59 -10.46
CA GLU A 36 4.30 4.49 -9.11
C GLU A 36 4.51 5.87 -8.46
N MET A 37 4.79 6.88 -9.29
CA MET A 37 5.07 8.25 -8.87
C MET A 37 4.00 9.23 -9.37
N PRO A 38 3.61 10.20 -8.54
CA PRO A 38 2.87 11.36 -9.02
C PRO A 38 3.66 12.12 -10.11
N PRO A 39 2.98 12.86 -11.01
CA PRO A 39 1.55 13.12 -11.02
C PRO A 39 0.70 11.97 -11.56
N ARG A 40 -0.51 11.83 -11.01
CA ARG A 40 -1.56 10.91 -11.46
C ARG A 40 -2.82 11.73 -11.77
N PRO A 41 -2.85 12.42 -12.91
CA PRO A 41 -3.91 13.41 -13.20
C PRO A 41 -5.31 12.77 -13.16
N GLU A 42 -5.46 11.57 -13.70
CA GLU A 42 -6.71 10.80 -13.71
C GLU A 42 -7.19 10.47 -12.30
N LEU A 43 -6.28 10.09 -11.40
CA LEU A 43 -6.60 9.75 -10.02
C LEU A 43 -6.84 11.01 -9.17
N ASN A 44 -6.13 12.10 -9.47
CA ASN A 44 -6.29 13.36 -8.76
C ASN A 44 -7.71 13.94 -8.92
N VAL A 45 -8.31 13.80 -10.10
CA VAL A 45 -9.70 14.23 -10.36
C VAL A 45 -10.67 13.43 -9.50
N LEU A 46 -10.50 12.10 -9.42
CA LEU A 46 -11.38 11.22 -8.67
C LEU A 46 -11.26 11.40 -7.15
N THR A 47 -10.07 11.74 -6.65
CA THR A 47 -9.76 11.69 -5.22
C THR A 47 -9.60 13.05 -4.57
N GLY A 48 -9.78 14.15 -5.30
CA GLY A 48 -9.51 15.48 -4.77
C GLY A 48 -8.03 15.71 -4.40
N GLY A 49 -7.10 15.02 -5.07
CA GLY A 49 -5.66 15.18 -4.86
C GLY A 49 -5.04 14.21 -3.85
N TYR A 50 -5.76 13.16 -3.42
CA TYR A 50 -5.15 12.10 -2.59
C TYR A 50 -4.05 11.38 -3.37
N ARG A 51 -2.84 11.42 -2.83
CA ARG A 51 -1.64 11.01 -3.57
C ARG A 51 -1.19 9.55 -3.35
N LYS A 52 -1.75 8.87 -2.35
CA LYS A 52 -1.36 7.49 -2.04
C LYS A 52 -2.18 6.49 -2.89
N VAL A 53 -1.71 5.26 -2.95
CA VAL A 53 -2.42 4.10 -3.49
C VAL A 53 -2.28 2.95 -2.50
N PRO A 54 -3.22 2.00 -2.48
CA PRO A 54 -4.35 1.85 -3.39
C PRO A 54 -5.49 2.83 -3.15
N VAL A 55 -6.32 3.00 -4.19
CA VAL A 55 -7.62 3.64 -4.14
C VAL A 55 -8.62 2.67 -4.73
N ALA A 56 -9.77 2.50 -4.09
CA ALA A 56 -10.86 1.69 -4.64
C ALA A 56 -12.01 2.58 -5.09
N GLN A 57 -12.71 2.14 -6.12
CA GLN A 57 -13.93 2.76 -6.63
C GLN A 57 -15.04 1.71 -6.71
N LEU A 58 -16.23 2.06 -6.26
CA LEU A 58 -17.43 1.26 -6.39
C LEU A 58 -18.56 2.15 -6.91
N GLY A 59 -18.88 2.03 -8.19
CA GLY A 59 -19.80 2.97 -8.84
C GLY A 59 -19.24 4.41 -8.78
N ALA A 60 -19.95 5.31 -8.11
CA ALA A 60 -19.55 6.71 -7.91
C ALA A 60 -18.70 6.93 -6.65
N ASP A 61 -18.65 5.96 -5.74
CA ASP A 61 -17.97 6.08 -4.46
C ASP A 61 -16.47 5.79 -4.58
N ILE A 62 -15.66 6.65 -3.97
CA ILE A 62 -14.19 6.54 -3.98
C ILE A 62 -13.67 6.34 -2.56
N PHE A 63 -12.96 5.26 -2.35
CA PHE A 63 -12.38 4.88 -1.06
C PHE A 63 -10.87 5.11 -1.10
N CYS A 64 -10.41 6.06 -0.30
CA CYS A 64 -9.01 6.39 -0.12
C CYS A 64 -8.53 5.85 1.23
N ASP A 65 -7.34 5.22 1.26
CA ASP A 65 -6.77 4.50 2.39
C ASP A 65 -7.22 3.05 2.51
N THR A 66 -6.25 2.20 2.89
CA THR A 66 -6.47 0.74 2.98
C THR A 66 -7.50 0.34 4.03
N ARG A 67 -7.67 1.14 5.09
CA ARG A 67 -8.69 0.87 6.13
C ARG A 67 -10.09 1.11 5.59
N ALA A 68 -10.33 2.23 4.92
CA ALA A 68 -11.61 2.51 4.30
C ALA A 68 -11.97 1.46 3.24
N ILE A 69 -10.99 1.03 2.44
CA ILE A 69 -11.17 -0.03 1.45
C ILE A 69 -11.50 -1.37 2.14
N ALA A 70 -10.82 -1.69 3.25
CA ALA A 70 -11.06 -2.93 3.99
C ALA A 70 -12.49 -3.00 4.56
N VAL A 71 -12.98 -1.90 5.12
CA VAL A 71 -14.37 -1.79 5.62
C VAL A 71 -15.37 -2.05 4.49
N GLU A 72 -15.13 -1.49 3.31
CA GLU A 72 -16.03 -1.70 2.16
C GLU A 72 -15.96 -3.14 1.63
N ILE A 73 -14.78 -3.76 1.57
CA ILE A 73 -14.61 -5.17 1.24
C ILE A 73 -15.37 -6.06 2.24
N ALA A 74 -15.22 -5.77 3.54
CA ALA A 74 -15.91 -6.49 4.61
C ALA A 74 -17.43 -6.43 4.44
N ARG A 75 -17.95 -5.22 4.19
CA ARG A 75 -19.38 -4.99 3.96
C ARG A 75 -19.91 -5.77 2.77
N LEU A 76 -19.21 -5.71 1.64
CA LEU A 76 -19.62 -6.40 0.40
C LEU A 76 -19.58 -7.92 0.53
N ALA A 77 -18.61 -8.44 1.28
CA ALA A 77 -18.40 -9.89 1.46
C ALA A 77 -19.14 -10.48 2.68
N GLY A 78 -19.70 -9.64 3.56
CA GLY A 78 -20.25 -10.11 4.84
C GLY A 78 -19.18 -10.67 5.78
N LYS A 79 -17.94 -10.11 5.75
CA LYS A 79 -16.78 -10.59 6.50
C LYS A 79 -16.25 -9.52 7.48
N PRO A 80 -16.89 -9.34 8.64
CA PRO A 80 -16.49 -8.31 9.61
C PRO A 80 -15.07 -8.49 10.15
N GLU A 81 -14.52 -9.69 10.09
CA GLU A 81 -13.13 -9.99 10.49
C GLU A 81 -12.09 -9.21 9.66
N LEU A 82 -12.45 -8.61 8.54
CA LEU A 82 -11.59 -7.73 7.76
C LEU A 82 -11.55 -6.29 8.26
N ILE A 83 -12.43 -5.91 9.20
CA ILE A 83 -12.47 -4.57 9.80
C ILE A 83 -11.53 -4.55 11.01
N LEU A 84 -10.40 -3.85 10.89
CA LEU A 84 -9.37 -3.84 11.94
C LEU A 84 -9.88 -3.25 13.25
N GLU A 85 -10.71 -2.21 13.17
CA GLU A 85 -11.25 -1.49 14.33
C GLU A 85 -12.20 -2.35 15.19
N GLU A 86 -12.75 -3.42 14.61
CA GLU A 86 -13.64 -4.38 15.28
C GLU A 86 -12.89 -5.58 15.86
N GLN A 87 -11.59 -5.70 15.62
CA GLN A 87 -10.76 -6.79 16.12
C GLN A 87 -10.27 -6.52 17.56
N SER A 88 -9.82 -7.58 18.23
CA SER A 88 -9.21 -7.48 19.55
C SER A 88 -8.00 -6.52 19.57
N GLU A 89 -7.69 -5.97 20.73
CA GLU A 89 -6.52 -5.09 20.89
C GLU A 89 -5.21 -5.77 20.50
N GLU A 90 -5.09 -7.08 20.72
CA GLU A 90 -3.92 -7.87 20.31
C GLU A 90 -3.75 -7.90 18.80
N VAL A 91 -4.85 -8.15 18.06
CA VAL A 91 -4.84 -8.14 16.59
C VAL A 91 -4.53 -6.74 16.06
N GLN A 92 -5.14 -5.71 16.66
CA GLN A 92 -4.85 -4.33 16.27
C GLN A 92 -3.39 -3.94 16.55
N ALA A 93 -2.81 -4.40 17.66
CA ALA A 93 -1.40 -4.17 18.00
C ALA A 93 -0.48 -4.90 17.01
N PHE A 94 -0.75 -6.16 16.69
CA PHE A 94 -0.02 -6.93 15.71
C PHE A 94 -0.04 -6.29 14.31
N VAL A 95 -1.20 -5.81 13.86
CA VAL A 95 -1.32 -5.13 12.56
C VAL A 95 -0.56 -3.80 12.56
N ARG A 96 -0.59 -3.04 13.67
CA ARG A 96 0.21 -1.80 13.78
C ARG A 96 1.71 -2.08 13.69
N GLU A 97 2.18 -3.13 14.38
CA GLU A 97 3.58 -3.55 14.31
C GLU A 97 3.95 -3.98 12.89
N THR A 98 3.11 -4.80 12.26
CA THR A 98 3.33 -5.29 10.90
C THR A 98 3.34 -4.15 9.87
N ASP A 99 2.39 -3.24 9.93
CA ASP A 99 2.26 -2.13 8.97
C ASP A 99 3.37 -1.06 9.13
N LEU A 100 4.03 -0.98 10.29
CA LEU A 100 5.06 0.03 10.55
C LEU A 100 6.47 -0.57 10.66
N GLU A 101 6.68 -1.49 11.61
CA GLU A 101 8.03 -1.96 11.95
C GLU A 101 8.49 -3.06 11.02
N ILE A 102 7.70 -4.13 10.87
CA ILE A 102 8.04 -5.27 10.01
C ILE A 102 8.10 -4.81 8.55
N PHE A 103 7.15 -4.00 8.12
CA PHE A 103 7.15 -3.45 6.76
C PHE A 103 8.42 -2.63 6.47
N LEU A 104 8.83 -1.74 7.38
CA LEU A 104 10.07 -0.97 7.22
C LEU A 104 11.30 -1.87 7.23
N ALA A 105 11.34 -2.89 8.10
CA ALA A 105 12.42 -3.85 8.13
C ALA A 105 12.53 -4.61 6.80
N CYS A 106 11.41 -5.05 6.24
CA CYS A 106 11.37 -5.72 4.93
C CYS A 106 11.83 -4.79 3.79
N VAL A 107 11.38 -3.54 3.78
CA VAL A 107 11.80 -2.56 2.77
C VAL A 107 13.31 -2.30 2.84
N ILE A 108 13.87 -2.13 4.03
CA ILE A 108 15.31 -1.90 4.22
C ILE A 108 16.10 -3.15 3.80
N SER A 109 15.66 -4.34 4.19
CA SER A 109 16.31 -5.61 3.84
C SER A 109 16.26 -5.92 2.34
N ALA A 110 15.16 -5.59 1.67
CA ALA A 110 14.98 -5.78 0.24
C ALA A 110 15.68 -4.71 -0.61
N SER A 111 16.08 -3.57 -0.01
CA SER A 111 16.74 -2.46 -0.70
C SER A 111 18.23 -2.76 -0.94
N ASP A 112 18.50 -3.86 -1.63
CA ASP A 112 19.85 -4.24 -2.06
C ASP A 112 20.20 -3.66 -3.44
N GLY A 113 21.45 -3.85 -3.86
CA GLY A 113 21.94 -3.36 -5.16
C GLY A 113 21.25 -4.03 -6.36
N ARG A 114 20.62 -5.20 -6.19
CA ARG A 114 19.89 -5.89 -7.27
C ARG A 114 18.53 -5.22 -7.50
N MET A 115 17.81 -4.92 -6.43
CA MET A 115 16.56 -4.19 -6.49
C MET A 115 16.75 -2.79 -7.09
N LEU A 116 17.80 -2.08 -6.65
CA LEU A 116 18.13 -0.76 -7.18
C LEU A 116 18.43 -0.81 -8.69
N ARG A 117 19.22 -1.79 -9.14
CA ARG A 117 19.51 -1.99 -10.58
C ARG A 117 18.25 -2.32 -11.37
N LYS A 118 17.36 -3.17 -10.83
CA LYS A 118 16.08 -3.49 -11.45
C LYS A 118 15.22 -2.25 -11.58
N LEU A 119 15.10 -1.46 -10.53
CA LEU A 119 14.31 -0.23 -10.51
C LEU A 119 14.85 0.79 -11.53
N ILE A 120 16.18 1.00 -11.60
CA ILE A 120 16.81 1.89 -12.58
C ILE A 120 16.51 1.41 -14.02
N ARG A 121 16.57 0.10 -14.26
CA ARG A 121 16.33 -0.46 -15.59
C ARG A 121 14.89 -0.32 -16.05
N GLU A 122 13.92 -0.43 -15.13
CA GLU A 122 12.49 -0.37 -15.44
C GLU A 122 11.94 1.06 -15.47
N THR A 123 12.52 2.00 -14.68
CA THR A 123 11.95 3.34 -14.53
C THR A 123 12.87 4.50 -14.95
N SER A 124 14.11 4.27 -15.27
CA SER A 124 15.21 5.21 -15.45
C SER A 124 15.82 5.74 -14.15
N LEU A 125 17.10 6.12 -14.22
CA LEU A 125 17.87 6.65 -13.08
C LEU A 125 17.21 7.89 -12.44
N MET A 126 16.72 8.82 -13.26
CA MET A 126 16.09 10.06 -12.77
C MET A 126 14.79 9.77 -12.00
N ASN A 127 13.98 8.87 -12.50
CA ASN A 127 12.72 8.48 -11.83
C ASN A 127 13.01 7.69 -10.55
N THR A 128 14.03 6.83 -10.54
CA THR A 128 14.49 6.13 -9.34
C THR A 128 14.93 7.11 -8.25
N LEU A 129 15.73 8.13 -8.58
CA LEU A 129 16.15 9.15 -7.62
C LEU A 129 14.97 9.97 -7.08
N ARG A 130 14.02 10.33 -7.94
CA ARG A 130 12.77 10.99 -7.51
C ARG A 130 11.94 10.12 -6.59
N PHE A 131 11.81 8.84 -6.91
CA PHE A 131 11.11 7.86 -6.08
C PHE A 131 11.75 7.74 -4.68
N LEU A 132 13.06 7.55 -4.60
CA LEU A 132 13.78 7.44 -3.33
C LEU A 132 13.64 8.73 -2.49
N LYS A 133 13.82 9.89 -3.12
CA LYS A 133 13.64 11.19 -2.45
C LYS A 133 12.21 11.36 -1.90
N ASP A 134 11.20 10.97 -2.67
CA ASP A 134 9.81 11.03 -2.23
C ASP A 134 9.55 10.10 -1.03
N ARG A 135 10.09 8.88 -1.03
CA ARG A 135 9.95 7.92 0.07
C ARG A 135 10.65 8.41 1.34
N ILE A 136 11.85 8.95 1.23
CA ILE A 136 12.57 9.56 2.36
C ILE A 136 11.77 10.72 2.96
N ASN A 137 11.22 11.59 2.13
CA ASN A 137 10.41 12.72 2.57
C ASN A 137 9.11 12.27 3.24
N MET A 138 8.46 11.22 2.74
CA MET A 138 7.29 10.61 3.38
C MET A 138 7.63 10.01 4.76
N GLY A 139 8.74 9.27 4.86
CA GLY A 139 9.21 8.69 6.13
C GLY A 139 9.50 9.77 7.19
N ARG A 140 10.11 10.90 6.78
CA ARG A 140 10.35 12.05 7.67
C ARG A 140 9.05 12.69 8.17
N LYS A 141 8.05 12.82 7.29
CA LYS A 141 6.74 13.41 7.64
C LYS A 141 5.92 12.53 8.56
N SER A 142 6.03 11.20 8.46
CA SER A 142 5.29 10.25 9.28
C SER A 142 5.86 10.07 10.69
N ARG A 143 6.98 10.72 11.05
CA ARG A 143 7.68 10.61 12.34
C ARG A 143 8.06 9.16 12.74
N VAL A 144 8.16 8.28 11.78
CA VAL A 144 8.59 6.89 12.01
C VAL A 144 10.10 6.89 12.24
N LYS A 145 10.53 6.33 13.39
CA LYS A 145 11.98 6.14 13.66
C LYS A 145 12.55 5.19 12.62
N ALA A 146 13.55 5.62 11.87
CA ALA A 146 14.26 4.76 10.94
C ALA A 146 14.90 3.58 11.69
N LEU A 147 14.52 2.37 11.35
CA LEU A 147 15.18 1.16 11.84
C LEU A 147 16.62 1.11 11.29
N ARG A 148 17.59 0.82 12.14
CA ARG A 148 18.97 0.59 11.69
C ARG A 148 19.00 -0.71 10.88
N GLY A 149 19.77 -0.75 9.80
CA GLY A 149 19.82 -1.91 8.89
C GLY A 149 20.11 -3.26 9.56
N ALA A 150 20.92 -3.28 10.64
CA ALA A 150 21.18 -4.47 11.43
C ALA A 150 19.90 -5.00 12.14
N ALA A 151 19.13 -4.12 12.79
CA ALA A 151 17.90 -4.48 13.47
C ALA A 151 16.78 -4.88 12.47
N ALA A 152 16.81 -4.29 11.27
CA ALA A 152 15.87 -4.68 10.22
C ALA A 152 16.12 -6.12 9.73
N LYS A 153 17.40 -6.49 9.57
CA LYS A 153 17.76 -7.86 9.16
C LYS A 153 17.41 -8.90 10.21
N GLU A 154 17.58 -8.57 11.49
CA GLU A 154 17.25 -9.46 12.61
C GLU A 154 15.74 -9.74 12.71
N LYS A 155 14.90 -8.74 12.39
CA LYS A 155 13.44 -8.90 12.42
C LYS A 155 12.87 -9.72 11.24
N VAL A 156 13.65 -9.93 10.19
CA VAL A 156 13.20 -10.64 8.96
C VAL A 156 13.71 -12.07 8.90
N THR A 157 14.74 -12.43 9.69
CA THR A 157 15.26 -13.80 9.85
C THR A 157 14.54 -14.54 10.95
#